data_1bddcaffabe59ed44fb8f866eb4879b3
#
_entry.id   1bddcaffabe59ed44fb8f866eb4879b3
#
_cell.length_a   1.000
_cell.length_b   1.000
_cell.length_c   1.000
_cell.angle_alpha   90.00
_cell.angle_beta   90.00
_cell.angle_gamma   90.00
#
_symmetry.space_group_name_H-M   'P 1'
#
loop_
_entity.id
_entity.type
_entity.pdbx_description
1 polymer ?
#
loop_
_entity_poly.entity_id
_entity_poly.type
_entity_poly.pdbx_seq_one_letter_code
_entity_poly.pdbx_strand_id
1 'polypeptide(L)'
;ILFEQPEKLGVVFQEPRLMPWLTLEQNILFGADKKKHSKSKLKEKAETLLRLTGLEKFGKAYPDQLSGGMMQRAALARALACDASYLLMDEPFAALDHFTRQTMQKEFLRICAEEKMGALFVTHSVDEALLLGDEILIMENGKVGSWFTIGENLAYPRDLLSEEMIGIKRKIIKTLENRSQTQKNF
;
A
#
# COMPACT_ATOMS: atom_id res chain seq x y z
N ILE A 1 11.75 1.76 -19.72
CA ILE A 1 10.29 1.85 -19.94
C ILE A 1 10.04 3.29 -20.34
N LEU A 2 9.68 3.52 -21.63
CA LEU A 2 9.26 4.82 -22.11
C LEU A 2 7.74 4.90 -21.91
N PHE A 3 7.30 5.78 -21.02
CA PHE A 3 5.88 6.09 -20.87
C PHE A 3 5.48 7.02 -22.03
N GLU A 4 4.60 6.56 -22.91
CA GLU A 4 4.10 7.36 -24.04
C GLU A 4 3.17 8.51 -23.61
N GLN A 5 2.65 8.43 -22.39
CA GLN A 5 1.87 9.51 -21.74
C GLN A 5 2.29 9.62 -20.27
N PRO A 6 2.24 10.81 -19.65
CA PRO A 6 2.50 10.97 -18.25
C PRO A 6 1.43 10.26 -17.44
N GLU A 7 1.72 9.04 -17.01
CA GLU A 7 0.83 8.29 -16.15
C GLU A 7 0.77 8.94 -14.77
N LYS A 8 -0.42 8.99 -14.20
CA LYS A 8 -0.61 9.54 -12.87
C LYS A 8 -0.04 8.58 -11.84
N LEU A 9 0.88 9.08 -11.03
CA LEU A 9 1.54 8.34 -9.96
C LEU A 9 1.00 8.80 -8.62
N GLY A 10 0.47 7.86 -7.82
CA GLY A 10 0.15 8.09 -6.42
C GLY A 10 1.33 7.69 -5.54
N VAL A 11 1.60 8.45 -4.48
CA VAL A 11 2.69 8.16 -3.55
C VAL A 11 2.19 8.13 -2.10
N VAL A 12 2.54 7.07 -1.38
CA VAL A 12 2.37 6.96 0.08
C VAL A 12 3.77 6.93 0.69
N PHE A 13 4.07 7.93 1.48
CA PHE A 13 5.33 8.01 2.23
C PHE A 13 5.19 7.30 3.58
N GLN A 14 6.31 6.90 4.17
CA GLN A 14 6.36 6.37 5.52
C GLN A 14 5.77 7.36 6.54
N GLU A 15 6.06 8.67 6.38
CA GLU A 15 5.35 9.73 7.09
C GLU A 15 4.06 10.09 6.35
N PRO A 16 2.91 10.27 7.04
CA PRO A 16 1.61 10.49 6.40
C PRO A 16 1.51 11.72 5.50
N ARG A 17 2.26 12.80 5.80
CA ARG A 17 2.32 14.06 5.05
C ARG A 17 0.93 14.58 4.64
N LEU A 18 0.01 14.60 5.61
CA LEU A 18 -1.29 15.22 5.41
C LEU A 18 -1.14 16.74 5.36
N MET A 19 -2.01 17.41 4.60
CA MET A 19 -2.06 18.87 4.55
C MET A 19 -2.70 19.39 5.84
N PRO A 20 -1.97 20.13 6.71
CA PRO A 20 -2.47 20.48 8.05
C PRO A 20 -3.66 21.44 8.03
N TRP A 21 -3.86 22.19 6.96
CA TRP A 21 -4.96 23.13 6.76
C TRP A 21 -6.21 22.52 6.11
N LEU A 22 -6.19 21.22 5.79
CA LEU A 22 -7.32 20.49 5.21
C LEU A 22 -7.90 19.54 6.24
N THR A 23 -9.23 19.37 6.20
CA THR A 23 -9.89 18.29 6.96
C THR A 23 -9.47 16.94 6.41
N LEU A 24 -9.76 15.87 7.15
CA LEU A 24 -9.45 14.50 6.74
C LEU A 24 -10.11 14.14 5.41
N GLU A 25 -11.41 14.43 5.25
CA GLU A 25 -12.12 14.24 3.99
C GLU A 25 -11.47 14.99 2.82
N GLN A 26 -11.08 16.25 3.05
CA GLN A 26 -10.39 17.06 2.05
C GLN A 26 -9.00 16.52 1.72
N ASN A 27 -8.27 16.00 2.71
CA ASN A 27 -6.98 15.33 2.51
C ASN A 27 -7.14 14.07 1.64
N ILE A 28 -8.13 13.23 1.94
CA ILE A 28 -8.41 12.03 1.14
C ILE A 28 -8.70 12.39 -0.31
N LEU A 29 -9.52 13.40 -0.54
CA LEU A 29 -9.89 13.84 -1.89
C LEU A 29 -8.87 14.76 -2.56
N PHE A 30 -7.74 15.03 -1.92
CA PHE A 30 -6.75 15.98 -2.45
C PHE A 30 -6.19 15.55 -3.82
N GLY A 31 -5.95 14.25 -4.01
CA GLY A 31 -5.43 13.68 -5.24
C GLY A 31 -6.49 13.30 -6.29
N ALA A 32 -7.77 13.33 -5.93
CA ALA A 32 -8.84 12.94 -6.83
C ALA A 32 -9.07 13.96 -7.97
N ASP A 33 -9.31 13.48 -9.17
CA ASP A 33 -9.55 14.33 -10.34
C ASP A 33 -10.97 14.92 -10.31
N LYS A 34 -11.06 16.15 -9.80
CA LYS A 34 -12.33 16.90 -9.69
C LYS A 34 -12.98 17.22 -11.06
N LYS A 35 -12.24 17.05 -12.17
CA LYS A 35 -12.81 17.24 -13.52
C LYS A 35 -13.45 15.95 -14.03
N LYS A 36 -12.97 14.79 -13.61
CA LYS A 36 -13.50 13.48 -14.00
C LYS A 36 -14.72 13.05 -13.21
N HIS A 37 -14.87 13.56 -11.97
CA HIS A 37 -15.88 13.09 -11.04
C HIS A 37 -16.84 14.22 -10.63
N SER A 38 -18.14 13.92 -10.59
CA SER A 38 -19.14 14.82 -10.03
C SER A 38 -18.92 15.00 -8.52
N LYS A 39 -19.41 16.11 -7.94
CA LYS A 39 -19.35 16.35 -6.49
C LYS A 39 -19.98 15.20 -5.68
N SER A 40 -21.06 14.61 -6.19
CA SER A 40 -21.74 13.46 -5.56
C SER A 40 -20.83 12.23 -5.51
N LYS A 41 -20.19 11.89 -6.64
CA LYS A 41 -19.24 10.74 -6.70
C LYS A 41 -18.01 10.95 -5.82
N LEU A 42 -17.48 12.16 -5.76
CA LEU A 42 -16.35 12.46 -4.86
C LEU A 42 -16.75 12.30 -3.40
N LYS A 43 -17.95 12.75 -3.03
CA LYS A 43 -18.46 12.57 -1.66
C LYS A 43 -18.63 11.09 -1.32
N GLU A 44 -19.24 10.30 -2.19
CA GLU A 44 -19.39 8.85 -2.02
C GLU A 44 -18.05 8.14 -1.90
N LYS A 45 -17.07 8.51 -2.75
CA LYS A 45 -15.69 7.99 -2.69
C LYS A 45 -15.04 8.30 -1.33
N ALA A 46 -15.17 9.54 -0.85
CA ALA A 46 -14.64 9.92 0.46
C ALA A 46 -15.29 9.15 1.62
N GLU A 47 -16.62 9.05 1.62
CA GLU A 47 -17.37 8.31 2.64
C GLU A 47 -16.98 6.83 2.66
N THR A 48 -16.82 6.23 1.48
CA THR A 48 -16.36 4.84 1.34
C THR A 48 -14.97 4.66 1.91
N LEU A 49 -14.01 5.51 1.54
CA LEU A 49 -12.63 5.42 2.02
C LEU A 49 -12.51 5.72 3.52
N LEU A 50 -13.28 6.66 4.05
CA LEU A 50 -13.37 6.92 5.49
C LEU A 50 -13.87 5.68 6.24
N ARG A 51 -14.89 5.00 5.72
CA ARG A 51 -15.43 3.77 6.30
C ARG A 51 -14.42 2.64 6.26
N LEU A 52 -13.76 2.43 5.12
CA LEU A 52 -12.73 1.41 4.97
C LEU A 52 -11.56 1.57 5.95
N THR A 53 -11.23 2.80 6.26
CA THR A 53 -10.13 3.13 7.19
C THR A 53 -10.58 3.25 8.64
N GLY A 54 -11.88 3.07 8.95
CA GLY A 54 -12.45 3.26 10.28
C GLY A 54 -12.33 4.71 10.79
N LEU A 55 -12.45 5.68 9.88
CA LEU A 55 -12.27 7.11 10.14
C LEU A 55 -13.56 7.92 9.90
N GLU A 56 -14.73 7.28 9.81
CA GLU A 56 -16.00 7.93 9.45
C GLU A 56 -16.31 9.12 10.36
N LYS A 57 -16.05 8.96 11.67
CA LYS A 57 -16.33 9.99 12.67
C LYS A 57 -15.37 11.18 12.62
N PHE A 58 -14.27 11.03 11.89
CA PHE A 58 -13.17 12.00 11.84
C PHE A 58 -13.08 12.74 10.52
N GLY A 59 -14.04 12.58 9.59
CA GLY A 59 -14.00 13.22 8.28
C GLY A 59 -13.82 14.75 8.30
N LYS A 60 -14.33 15.40 9.34
CA LYS A 60 -14.20 16.85 9.55
C LYS A 60 -13.03 17.27 10.45
N ALA A 61 -12.31 16.31 11.04
CA ALA A 61 -11.15 16.59 11.88
C ALA A 61 -9.95 17.07 11.06
N TYR A 62 -9.08 17.85 11.66
CA TYR A 62 -7.79 18.26 11.11
C TYR A 62 -6.68 17.30 11.54
N PRO A 63 -5.54 17.24 10.83
CA PRO A 63 -4.46 16.32 11.14
C PRO A 63 -3.93 16.39 12.57
N ASP A 64 -3.90 17.55 13.19
CA ASP A 64 -3.49 17.76 14.59
C ASP A 64 -4.41 17.12 15.63
N GLN A 65 -5.64 16.76 15.23
CA GLN A 65 -6.63 16.07 16.04
C GLN A 65 -6.58 14.54 15.89
N LEU A 66 -5.64 14.02 15.10
CA LEU A 66 -5.54 12.60 14.74
C LEU A 66 -4.32 11.94 15.38
N SER A 67 -4.43 10.66 15.72
CA SER A 67 -3.26 9.87 16.08
C SER A 67 -2.38 9.55 14.85
N GLY A 68 -1.11 9.18 15.07
CA GLY A 68 -0.21 8.79 13.97
C GLY A 68 -0.77 7.66 13.10
N GLY A 69 -1.36 6.63 13.71
CA GLY A 69 -2.01 5.55 12.98
C GLY A 69 -3.25 6.00 12.18
N MET A 70 -4.02 6.97 12.69
CA MET A 70 -5.14 7.57 11.95
C MET A 70 -4.63 8.37 10.75
N MET A 71 -3.57 9.14 10.91
CA MET A 71 -2.94 9.89 9.83
C MET A 71 -2.40 8.97 8.73
N GLN A 72 -1.80 7.83 9.12
CA GLN A 72 -1.30 6.85 8.15
C GLN A 72 -2.42 6.20 7.34
N ARG A 73 -3.53 5.81 8.00
CA ARG A 73 -4.72 5.31 7.32
C ARG A 73 -5.31 6.34 6.36
N ALA A 74 -5.31 7.61 6.74
CA ALA A 74 -5.77 8.70 5.89
C ALA A 74 -4.85 8.92 4.67
N ALA A 75 -3.54 8.80 4.84
CA ALA A 75 -2.58 8.91 3.74
C ALA A 75 -2.77 7.77 2.72
N LEU A 76 -3.03 6.55 3.19
CA LEU A 76 -3.37 5.43 2.34
C LEU A 76 -4.71 5.65 1.61
N ALA A 77 -5.75 6.11 2.32
CA ALA A 77 -7.04 6.47 1.72
C ALA A 77 -6.88 7.56 0.64
N ARG A 78 -6.02 8.56 0.88
CA ARG A 78 -5.69 9.60 -0.11
C ARG A 78 -5.07 9.01 -1.38
N ALA A 79 -4.16 8.06 -1.25
CA ALA A 79 -3.55 7.40 -2.39
C ALA A 79 -4.58 6.59 -3.19
N LEU A 80 -5.47 5.86 -2.50
CA LEU A 80 -6.56 5.12 -3.12
C LEU A 80 -7.65 6.02 -3.74
N ALA A 81 -7.77 7.26 -3.26
CA ALA A 81 -8.66 8.25 -3.87
C ALA A 81 -8.10 8.83 -5.17
N CYS A 82 -6.80 8.74 -5.37
CA CYS A 82 -6.12 9.24 -6.54
C CYS A 82 -6.49 8.39 -7.76
N ASP A 83 -6.82 9.03 -8.89
CA ASP A 83 -7.03 8.33 -10.15
C ASP A 83 -5.65 8.04 -10.79
N ALA A 84 -4.83 7.27 -10.09
CA ALA A 84 -3.48 6.94 -10.49
C ALA A 84 -3.43 5.61 -11.23
N SER A 85 -2.53 5.49 -12.22
CA SER A 85 -2.26 4.22 -12.89
C SER A 85 -1.31 3.34 -12.06
N TYR A 86 -0.45 3.98 -11.26
CA TYR A 86 0.52 3.31 -10.40
C TYR A 86 0.58 3.94 -9.01
N LEU A 87 0.80 3.11 -7.99
CA LEU A 87 1.07 3.53 -6.61
C LEU A 87 2.50 3.17 -6.21
N LEU A 88 3.23 4.14 -5.65
CA LEU A 88 4.48 3.91 -4.94
C LEU A 88 4.22 4.05 -3.45
N MET A 89 4.56 3.04 -2.66
CA MET A 89 4.24 3.04 -1.23
C MET A 89 5.44 2.59 -0.41
N ASP A 90 5.76 3.36 0.61
CA ASP A 90 6.84 3.08 1.56
C ASP A 90 6.22 2.71 2.91
N GLU A 91 6.33 1.44 3.28
CA GLU A 91 5.78 0.84 4.50
C GLU A 91 4.30 1.21 4.79
N PRO A 92 3.38 1.05 3.81
CA PRO A 92 2.04 1.63 3.90
C PRO A 92 1.18 1.09 5.05
N PHE A 93 1.50 -0.10 5.57
CA PHE A 93 0.72 -0.79 6.60
C PHE A 93 1.46 -0.88 7.96
N ALA A 94 2.67 -0.35 8.09
CA ALA A 94 3.51 -0.55 9.28
C ALA A 94 2.87 -0.02 10.58
N ALA A 95 2.20 1.13 10.52
CA ALA A 95 1.59 1.77 11.69
C ALA A 95 0.18 1.26 12.03
N LEU A 96 -0.29 0.17 11.39
CA LEU A 96 -1.63 -0.37 11.60
C LEU A 96 -1.61 -1.54 12.59
N ASP A 97 -2.66 -1.63 13.42
CA ASP A 97 -2.93 -2.82 14.19
C ASP A 97 -3.28 -4.02 13.28
N HIS A 98 -3.21 -5.21 13.82
CA HIS A 98 -3.35 -6.45 13.05
C HIS A 98 -4.67 -6.54 12.25
N PHE A 99 -5.80 -6.25 12.86
CA PHE A 99 -7.11 -6.38 12.20
C PHE A 99 -7.34 -5.30 11.15
N THR A 100 -6.99 -4.07 11.47
CA THR A 100 -7.05 -2.95 10.53
C THR A 100 -6.13 -3.21 9.33
N ARG A 101 -4.92 -3.71 9.58
CA ARG A 101 -3.95 -4.07 8.52
C ARG A 101 -4.53 -5.10 7.54
N GLN A 102 -5.08 -6.20 8.05
CA GLN A 102 -5.69 -7.23 7.19
C GLN A 102 -6.85 -6.68 6.35
N THR A 103 -7.71 -5.86 6.94
CA THR A 103 -8.83 -5.24 6.24
C THR A 103 -8.32 -4.31 5.13
N MET A 104 -7.34 -3.46 5.44
CA MET A 104 -6.77 -2.52 4.48
C MET A 104 -6.03 -3.22 3.34
N GLN A 105 -5.31 -4.30 3.62
CA GLN A 105 -4.62 -5.10 2.60
C GLN A 105 -5.61 -5.74 1.62
N LYS A 106 -6.71 -6.31 2.12
CA LYS A 106 -7.77 -6.87 1.27
C LYS A 106 -8.41 -5.81 0.38
N GLU A 107 -8.75 -4.66 0.95
CA GLU A 107 -9.35 -3.56 0.20
C GLU A 107 -8.39 -2.94 -0.81
N PHE A 108 -7.11 -2.83 -0.46
CA PHE A 108 -6.07 -2.41 -1.38
C PHE A 108 -6.01 -3.31 -2.62
N LEU A 109 -5.94 -4.64 -2.43
CA LEU A 109 -5.95 -5.60 -3.53
C LEU A 109 -7.22 -5.49 -4.39
N ARG A 110 -8.39 -5.36 -3.75
CA ARG A 110 -9.66 -5.19 -4.44
C ARG A 110 -9.65 -3.95 -5.32
N ILE A 111 -9.24 -2.81 -4.77
CA ILE A 111 -9.20 -1.53 -5.52
C ILE A 111 -8.18 -1.61 -6.67
N CYS A 112 -6.99 -2.17 -6.44
CA CYS A 112 -6.00 -2.35 -7.50
C CYS A 112 -6.54 -3.20 -8.66
N ALA A 113 -7.28 -4.27 -8.36
CA ALA A 113 -7.88 -5.12 -9.37
C ALA A 113 -9.02 -4.41 -10.13
N GLU A 114 -9.93 -3.73 -9.43
CA GLU A 114 -11.07 -3.02 -10.02
C GLU A 114 -10.63 -1.85 -10.91
N GLU A 115 -9.67 -1.06 -10.44
CA GLU A 115 -9.15 0.12 -11.15
C GLU A 115 -8.00 -0.23 -12.12
N LYS A 116 -7.60 -1.50 -12.20
CA LYS A 116 -6.44 -1.98 -12.99
C LYS A 116 -5.16 -1.20 -12.70
N MET A 117 -4.91 -0.95 -11.43
CA MET A 117 -3.84 -0.11 -10.93
C MET A 117 -2.63 -0.97 -10.55
N GLY A 118 -1.45 -0.61 -11.07
CA GLY A 118 -0.19 -1.21 -10.65
C GLY A 118 0.28 -0.65 -9.29
N ALA A 119 1.03 -1.44 -8.53
CA ALA A 119 1.58 -0.98 -7.27
C ALA A 119 3.01 -1.49 -7.06
N LEU A 120 3.87 -0.60 -6.59
CA LEU A 120 5.18 -0.94 -6.05
C LEU A 120 5.20 -0.49 -4.59
N PHE A 121 5.43 -1.43 -3.68
CA PHE A 121 5.55 -1.08 -2.27
C PHE A 121 6.81 -1.66 -1.64
N VAL A 122 7.36 -0.90 -0.71
CA VAL A 122 8.49 -1.30 0.12
C VAL A 122 7.95 -1.76 1.47
N THR A 123 8.40 -2.91 1.93
CA THR A 123 8.07 -3.43 3.26
C THR A 123 9.23 -4.25 3.80
N HIS A 124 9.34 -4.29 5.13
CA HIS A 124 10.24 -5.22 5.84
C HIS A 124 9.54 -6.54 6.21
N SER A 125 8.24 -6.67 5.94
CA SER A 125 7.45 -7.86 6.24
C SER A 125 7.41 -8.82 5.06
N VAL A 126 8.03 -10.00 5.21
CA VAL A 126 7.97 -11.07 4.21
C VAL A 126 6.53 -11.52 3.97
N ASP A 127 5.70 -11.55 5.01
CA ASP A 127 4.30 -11.94 4.90
C ASP A 127 3.47 -10.94 4.08
N GLU A 128 3.72 -9.65 4.25
CA GLU A 128 3.10 -8.62 3.40
C GLU A 128 3.54 -8.76 1.94
N ALA A 129 4.83 -8.92 1.70
CA ALA A 129 5.34 -9.09 0.34
C ALA A 129 4.71 -10.31 -0.34
N LEU A 130 4.60 -11.43 0.37
CA LEU A 130 3.95 -12.65 -0.14
C LEU A 130 2.45 -12.48 -0.37
N LEU A 131 1.76 -11.78 0.53
CA LEU A 131 0.32 -11.60 0.46
C LEU A 131 -0.09 -10.68 -0.69
N LEU A 132 0.69 -9.62 -0.95
CA LEU A 132 0.29 -8.51 -1.81
C LEU A 132 1.04 -8.45 -3.15
N GLY A 133 2.29 -8.96 -3.22
CA GLY A 133 3.13 -8.79 -4.40
C GLY A 133 3.07 -9.98 -5.36
N ASP A 134 2.95 -9.73 -6.66
CA ASP A 134 3.12 -10.75 -7.69
C ASP A 134 4.61 -11.05 -7.93
N GLU A 135 5.43 -10.03 -7.71
CA GLU A 135 6.88 -10.11 -7.80
C GLU A 135 7.51 -9.52 -6.53
N ILE A 136 8.52 -10.20 -6.01
CA ILE A 136 9.23 -9.79 -4.80
C ILE A 136 10.70 -9.56 -5.14
N LEU A 137 11.16 -8.33 -4.92
CA LEU A 137 12.53 -7.92 -5.11
C LEU A 137 13.21 -7.76 -3.75
N ILE A 138 14.29 -8.48 -3.52
CA ILE A 138 15.11 -8.25 -2.31
C ILE A 138 16.20 -7.26 -2.65
N MET A 139 16.18 -6.10 -1.97
CA MET A 139 17.19 -5.05 -2.13
C MET A 139 18.39 -5.32 -1.25
N GLU A 140 19.59 -5.04 -1.80
CA GLU A 140 20.85 -5.18 -1.09
C GLU A 140 21.83 -4.09 -1.55
N ASN A 141 22.37 -3.32 -0.63
CA ASN A 141 23.34 -2.24 -0.92
C ASN A 141 22.91 -1.34 -2.09
N GLY A 142 21.62 -1.01 -2.15
CA GLY A 142 21.06 -0.16 -3.21
C GLY A 142 20.85 -0.85 -4.55
N LYS A 143 21.00 -2.19 -4.62
CA LYS A 143 20.81 -3.00 -5.83
C LYS A 143 19.79 -4.09 -5.60
N VAL A 144 19.17 -4.57 -6.68
CA VAL A 144 18.34 -5.79 -6.64
C VAL A 144 19.26 -6.99 -6.50
N GLY A 145 19.19 -7.68 -5.38
CA GLY A 145 20.01 -8.85 -5.08
C GLY A 145 19.34 -10.17 -5.43
N SER A 146 18.00 -10.27 -5.32
CA SER A 146 17.24 -11.46 -5.71
C SER A 146 15.83 -11.07 -6.14
N TRP A 147 15.28 -11.90 -7.01
CA TRP A 147 13.94 -11.72 -7.58
C TRP A 147 13.16 -13.03 -7.42
N PHE A 148 11.94 -12.93 -6.93
CA PHE A 148 11.00 -14.05 -6.79
C PHE A 148 9.68 -13.68 -7.46
N THR A 149 9.20 -14.53 -8.35
CA THR A 149 7.87 -14.42 -8.93
C THR A 149 6.94 -15.36 -8.16
N ILE A 150 5.80 -14.85 -7.72
CA ILE A 150 4.74 -15.66 -7.12
C ILE A 150 3.97 -16.28 -8.28
N GLY A 151 3.80 -17.60 -8.25
CA GLY A 151 3.21 -18.35 -9.37
C GLY A 151 1.81 -17.84 -9.75
N GLU A 152 1.50 -17.88 -11.06
CA GLU A 152 0.20 -17.46 -11.61
C GLU A 152 -0.99 -18.25 -11.01
N ASN A 153 -0.75 -19.45 -10.49
CA ASN A 153 -1.76 -20.29 -9.84
C ASN A 153 -2.10 -19.84 -8.41
N LEU A 154 -1.34 -18.89 -7.85
CA LEU A 154 -1.56 -18.34 -6.51
C LEU A 154 -2.37 -17.04 -6.58
N ALA A 155 -3.59 -17.16 -7.10
CA ALA A 155 -4.53 -16.06 -7.20
C ALA A 155 -4.91 -15.48 -5.81
N TYR A 156 -5.31 -14.22 -5.79
CA TYR A 156 -5.82 -13.58 -4.58
C TYR A 156 -7.24 -14.06 -4.23
N PRO A 157 -7.61 -14.20 -2.94
CA PRO A 157 -6.75 -13.99 -1.76
C PRO A 157 -5.80 -15.18 -1.53
N ARG A 158 -4.53 -14.90 -1.23
CA ARG A 158 -3.51 -15.93 -0.99
C ARG A 158 -3.60 -16.49 0.42
N ASP A 159 -3.44 -17.81 0.53
CA ASP A 159 -3.31 -18.50 1.81
C ASP A 159 -1.82 -18.70 2.14
N LEU A 160 -1.31 -17.89 3.08
CA LEU A 160 0.08 -17.95 3.53
C LEU A 160 0.42 -19.28 4.23
N LEU A 161 -0.58 -20.10 4.60
CA LEU A 161 -0.39 -21.40 5.24
C LEU A 161 -0.36 -22.56 4.24
N SER A 162 -0.61 -22.30 2.96
CA SER A 162 -0.48 -23.31 1.93
C SER A 162 0.97 -23.81 1.81
N GLU A 163 1.18 -25.07 1.45
CA GLU A 163 2.51 -25.68 1.30
C GLU A 163 3.38 -24.90 0.31
N GLU A 164 2.79 -24.41 -0.77
CA GLU A 164 3.48 -23.63 -1.80
C GLU A 164 3.96 -22.30 -1.25
N MET A 165 3.10 -21.55 -0.56
CA MET A 165 3.47 -20.25 0.05
C MET A 165 4.52 -20.40 1.16
N ILE A 166 4.39 -21.46 1.98
CA ILE A 166 5.40 -21.81 2.98
C ILE A 166 6.75 -22.11 2.31
N GLY A 167 6.74 -22.82 1.18
CA GLY A 167 7.94 -23.14 0.40
C GLY A 167 8.63 -21.88 -0.11
N ILE A 168 7.88 -20.93 -0.67
CA ILE A 168 8.40 -19.65 -1.16
C ILE A 168 8.93 -18.80 0.01
N LYS A 169 8.17 -18.70 1.10
CA LYS A 169 8.57 -18.00 2.33
C LYS A 169 9.92 -18.48 2.86
N ARG A 170 10.11 -19.81 2.94
CA ARG A 170 11.38 -20.41 3.39
C ARG A 170 12.56 -20.01 2.49
N LYS A 171 12.37 -19.99 1.17
CA LYS A 171 13.41 -19.56 0.22
C LYS A 171 13.80 -18.09 0.44
N ILE A 172 12.80 -17.21 0.61
CA ILE A 172 13.03 -15.78 0.87
C ILE A 172 13.79 -15.58 2.19
N ILE A 173 13.33 -16.21 3.29
CA ILE A 173 13.98 -16.10 4.60
C ILE A 173 15.42 -16.58 4.53
N LYS A 174 15.68 -17.76 3.94
CA LYS A 174 17.05 -18.28 3.78
C LYS A 174 17.95 -17.33 2.98
N THR A 175 17.39 -16.66 1.96
CA THR A 175 18.13 -15.66 1.18
C THR A 175 18.49 -14.44 2.04
N LEU A 176 17.59 -13.97 2.89
CA LEU A 176 17.82 -12.85 3.81
C LEU A 176 18.84 -13.21 4.89
N GLU A 177 18.77 -14.41 5.48
CA GLU A 177 19.69 -14.90 6.53
C GLU A 177 21.13 -15.05 6.01
N ASN A 178 21.32 -15.69 4.86
CA ASN A 178 22.65 -15.88 4.25
C ASN A 178 23.36 -14.54 4.03
N ARG A 179 22.61 -13.49 3.70
CA ARG A 179 23.11 -12.14 3.46
C ARG A 179 23.52 -11.41 4.74
N SER A 180 22.72 -11.58 5.79
CA SER A 180 23.04 -11.00 7.11
C SER A 180 24.34 -11.56 7.70
N GLN A 181 24.73 -12.79 7.35
CA GLN A 181 25.98 -13.41 7.75
C GLN A 181 27.18 -12.88 6.94
N THR A 182 27.02 -12.60 5.67
CA THR A 182 28.07 -12.05 4.80
C THR A 182 28.45 -10.62 5.23
N GLN A 183 27.51 -9.83 5.71
CA GLN A 183 27.77 -8.46 6.20
C GLN A 183 28.46 -8.38 7.58
N LYS A 184 28.39 -9.45 8.38
CA LYS A 184 29.07 -9.49 9.71
C LYS A 184 30.54 -9.90 9.61
N ASN A 185 31.00 -10.35 8.44
CA ASN A 185 32.36 -10.82 8.23
C ASN A 185 33.23 -9.77 7.50
N PHE A 186 32.78 -8.53 7.41
CA PHE A 186 33.50 -7.35 6.99
C PHE A 186 33.45 -6.27 8.07
#